data_f565e69da68f0d4537345ffc3215ac5a
#
_entry.id   f565e69da68f0d4537345ffc3215ac5a
#
_cell.length_a   1.000
_cell.length_b   1.000
_cell.length_c   1.000
_cell.angle_alpha   90.00
_cell.angle_beta   90.00
_cell.angle_gamma   90.00
#
_symmetry.space_group_name_H-M   'P 1'
#
loop_
_entity.id
_entity.type
_entity.pdbx_description
1 polymer ?
#
loop_
_entity_poly.entity_id
_entity_poly.type
_entity_poly.pdbx_seq_one_letter_code
_entity_poly.pdbx_strand_id
1 'polypeptide(L)'
;LLGHAKDPITAGLAAREFLPSDHFASTGAHALILGAGGAGTALSWYLSERDDRPAAITVTDTSTIRLEHLRDVHTRRGTPGDLISYVLASDPQVTIDLLDGLPAGSLVVNASGLGKDRPGSPVPDGAAFPQGAFVWEFNYRGSLEFLAQAREQESASDLVVVDGWRYFIHGWTQVIAEVFSLTLTDDLVERLADAAADAR
;
A
#
# COMPACT_ATOMS: atom_id res chain seq x y z
N LEU A 1 -23.54 -16.06 9.53
CA LEU A 1 -22.95 -15.21 8.50
C LEU A 1 -21.43 -15.28 8.64
N LEU A 2 -20.75 -15.70 7.58
CA LEU A 2 -19.28 -15.65 7.48
C LEU A 2 -18.93 -14.46 6.60
N GLY A 3 -18.05 -13.59 7.09
CA GLY A 3 -17.48 -12.47 6.35
C GLY A 3 -16.03 -12.78 5.96
N HIS A 4 -15.66 -12.50 4.72
CA HIS A 4 -14.29 -12.58 4.26
C HIS A 4 -13.79 -11.21 3.85
N ALA A 5 -12.68 -10.75 4.45
CA ALA A 5 -11.96 -9.59 3.97
C ALA A 5 -11.19 -9.97 2.69
N LYS A 6 -11.48 -9.31 1.57
CA LYS A 6 -10.79 -9.53 0.28
C LYS A 6 -9.53 -8.66 0.15
N ASP A 7 -9.40 -7.59 0.94
CA ASP A 7 -8.32 -6.62 0.84
C ASP A 7 -6.90 -7.22 0.88
N PRO A 8 -6.58 -8.22 1.74
CA PRO A 8 -5.24 -8.82 1.70
C PRO A 8 -4.94 -9.56 0.40
N ILE A 9 -5.94 -10.24 -0.19
CA ILE A 9 -5.82 -10.91 -1.49
C ILE A 9 -5.62 -9.85 -2.57
N THR A 10 -6.46 -8.82 -2.55
CA THR A 10 -6.43 -7.71 -3.50
C THR A 10 -5.09 -6.97 -3.48
N ALA A 11 -4.58 -6.64 -2.28
CA ALA A 11 -3.28 -6.00 -2.12
C ALA A 11 -2.16 -6.88 -2.70
N GLY A 12 -2.24 -8.19 -2.45
CA GLY A 12 -1.28 -9.15 -2.98
C GLY A 12 -1.29 -9.26 -4.50
N LEU A 13 -2.48 -9.30 -5.11
CA LEU A 13 -2.62 -9.37 -6.57
C LEU A 13 -2.06 -8.10 -7.23
N ALA A 14 -2.47 -6.93 -6.74
CA ALA A 14 -2.01 -5.65 -7.28
C ALA A 14 -0.48 -5.45 -7.09
N ALA A 15 0.06 -5.81 -5.92
CA ALA A 15 1.49 -5.68 -5.67
C ALA A 15 2.35 -6.53 -6.63
N ARG A 16 1.89 -7.71 -7.03
CA ARG A 16 2.62 -8.60 -7.96
C ARG A 16 2.75 -8.04 -9.36
N GLU A 17 1.96 -7.05 -9.75
CA GLU A 17 2.01 -6.46 -11.08
C GLU A 17 3.22 -5.53 -11.26
N PHE A 18 3.75 -4.97 -10.17
CA PHE A 18 4.85 -4.01 -10.24
C PHE A 18 6.04 -4.36 -9.32
N LEU A 19 5.84 -5.15 -8.27
CA LEU A 19 6.88 -5.50 -7.30
C LEU A 19 7.46 -6.88 -7.64
N PRO A 20 8.75 -6.98 -7.98
CA PRO A 20 9.41 -8.27 -8.26
C PRO A 20 9.27 -9.26 -7.10
N SER A 21 9.24 -10.54 -7.41
CA SER A 21 8.95 -11.60 -6.43
C SER A 21 10.07 -11.82 -5.40
N ASP A 22 11.29 -11.37 -5.70
CA ASP A 22 12.48 -11.49 -4.85
C ASP A 22 13.04 -10.11 -4.42
N HIS A 23 12.25 -9.05 -4.60
CA HIS A 23 12.68 -7.68 -4.40
C HIS A 23 13.26 -7.42 -3.01
N PHE A 24 12.51 -7.76 -1.97
CA PHE A 24 12.95 -7.49 -0.60
C PHE A 24 14.10 -8.38 -0.16
N ALA A 25 14.11 -9.67 -0.53
CA ALA A 25 15.18 -10.59 -0.22
C ALA A 25 16.49 -10.19 -0.89
N SER A 26 16.43 -9.66 -2.13
CA SER A 26 17.61 -9.26 -2.88
C SER A 26 18.17 -7.89 -2.49
N THR A 27 17.32 -6.97 -2.00
CA THR A 27 17.70 -5.59 -1.71
C THR A 27 17.80 -5.27 -0.22
N GLY A 28 17.12 -6.02 0.65
CA GLY A 28 16.95 -5.65 2.05
C GLY A 28 16.05 -4.44 2.26
N ALA A 29 15.26 -4.07 1.25
CA ALA A 29 14.38 -2.90 1.29
C ALA A 29 13.29 -3.02 2.36
N HIS A 30 12.79 -1.87 2.80
CA HIS A 30 11.73 -1.75 3.81
C HIS A 30 10.38 -1.41 3.16
N ALA A 31 9.31 -1.46 3.97
CA ALA A 31 8.01 -0.93 3.58
C ALA A 31 7.54 0.14 4.58
N LEU A 32 7.12 1.30 4.06
CA LEU A 32 6.48 2.37 4.82
C LEU A 32 5.02 2.49 4.35
N ILE A 33 4.07 2.23 5.26
CA ILE A 33 2.63 2.29 4.99
C ILE A 33 2.05 3.47 5.75
N LEU A 34 1.57 4.46 5.02
CA LEU A 34 0.99 5.69 5.57
C LEU A 34 -0.52 5.50 5.72
N GLY A 35 -0.97 5.17 6.94
CA GLY A 35 -2.34 4.89 7.31
C GLY A 35 -2.56 3.48 7.86
N ALA A 36 -3.11 3.38 9.08
CA ALA A 36 -3.45 2.14 9.79
C ALA A 36 -4.95 1.80 9.70
N GLY A 37 -5.61 2.18 8.59
CA GLY A 37 -6.98 1.78 8.27
C GLY A 37 -7.06 0.35 7.72
N GLY A 38 -8.24 -0.05 7.22
CA GLY A 38 -8.45 -1.39 6.66
C GLY A 38 -7.44 -1.77 5.57
N ALA A 39 -7.19 -0.86 4.62
CA ALA A 39 -6.25 -1.09 3.53
C ALA A 39 -4.80 -1.21 4.01
N GLY A 40 -4.36 -0.35 4.93
CA GLY A 40 -3.03 -0.44 5.56
C GLY A 40 -2.85 -1.73 6.37
N THR A 41 -3.89 -2.15 7.11
CA THR A 41 -3.92 -3.43 7.82
C THR A 41 -3.77 -4.61 6.86
N ALA A 42 -4.53 -4.61 5.77
CA ALA A 42 -4.50 -5.67 4.78
C ALA A 42 -3.15 -5.80 4.10
N LEU A 43 -2.55 -4.66 3.70
CA LEU A 43 -1.24 -4.64 3.06
C LEU A 43 -0.13 -5.08 4.03
N SER A 44 -0.09 -4.50 5.24
CA SER A 44 0.97 -4.85 6.21
C SER A 44 0.92 -6.33 6.59
N TRP A 45 -0.28 -6.90 6.72
CA TRP A 45 -0.42 -8.32 6.91
C TRP A 45 0.05 -9.11 5.69
N TYR A 46 -0.40 -8.78 4.48
CA TYR A 46 0.07 -9.44 3.26
C TYR A 46 1.59 -9.44 3.14
N LEU A 47 2.23 -8.29 3.36
CA LEU A 47 3.68 -8.17 3.28
C LEU A 47 4.42 -9.00 4.35
N SER A 48 3.83 -9.13 5.55
CA SER A 48 4.42 -9.93 6.63
C SER A 48 4.38 -11.43 6.40
N GLU A 49 3.44 -11.92 5.57
CA GLU A 49 3.25 -13.33 5.24
C GLU A 49 4.00 -13.77 3.97
N ARG A 50 4.65 -12.84 3.26
CA ARG A 50 5.44 -13.20 2.06
C ARG A 50 6.69 -13.97 2.45
N ASP A 51 7.09 -14.93 1.61
CA ASP A 51 8.43 -15.54 1.68
C ASP A 51 9.51 -14.49 1.45
N ASP A 52 9.29 -13.62 0.45
CA ASP A 52 10.06 -12.41 0.17
C ASP A 52 9.42 -11.21 0.90
N ARG A 53 9.59 -11.13 2.22
CA ARG A 53 9.06 -10.02 3.03
C ARG A 53 10.05 -8.87 3.17
N PRO A 54 9.58 -7.63 3.37
CA PRO A 54 10.45 -6.50 3.71
C PRO A 54 11.33 -6.80 4.93
N ALA A 55 12.52 -6.23 4.96
CA ALA A 55 13.41 -6.35 6.12
C ALA A 55 12.81 -5.67 7.37
N ALA A 56 12.00 -4.61 7.16
CA ALA A 56 11.18 -3.96 8.18
C ALA A 56 9.92 -3.37 7.54
N ILE A 57 8.81 -3.35 8.30
CA ILE A 57 7.56 -2.70 7.92
C ILE A 57 7.27 -1.61 8.95
N THR A 58 7.08 -0.38 8.52
CA THR A 58 6.60 0.70 9.37
C THR A 58 5.22 1.11 8.94
N VAL A 59 4.26 1.11 9.88
CA VAL A 59 2.90 1.62 9.63
C VAL A 59 2.68 2.86 10.47
N THR A 60 2.23 3.94 9.83
CA THR A 60 1.93 5.20 10.51
C THR A 60 0.44 5.48 10.54
N ASP A 61 -0.01 6.22 11.52
CA ASP A 61 -1.34 6.85 11.56
C ASP A 61 -1.29 8.07 12.50
N THR A 62 -2.26 8.96 12.38
CA THR A 62 -2.46 10.07 13.32
C THR A 62 -3.30 9.65 14.55
N SER A 63 -3.78 8.41 14.61
CA SER A 63 -4.61 7.85 15.67
C SER A 63 -3.91 6.69 16.38
N THR A 64 -3.61 6.87 17.67
CA THR A 64 -3.08 5.80 18.53
C THR A 64 -4.02 4.60 18.58
N ILE A 65 -5.33 4.83 18.61
CA ILE A 65 -6.35 3.76 18.66
C ILE A 65 -6.26 2.85 17.43
N ARG A 66 -6.04 3.42 16.22
CA ARG A 66 -5.88 2.62 15.00
C ARG A 66 -4.58 1.82 15.01
N LEU A 67 -3.49 2.42 15.48
CA LEU A 67 -2.20 1.73 15.61
C LEU A 67 -2.27 0.59 16.63
N GLU A 68 -2.94 0.78 17.76
CA GLU A 68 -3.16 -0.27 18.77
C GLU A 68 -4.01 -1.41 18.20
N HIS A 69 -5.11 -1.08 17.52
CA HIS A 69 -5.94 -2.08 16.86
C HIS A 69 -5.15 -2.89 15.82
N LEU A 70 -4.33 -2.23 15.01
CA LEU A 70 -3.48 -2.88 14.02
C LEU A 70 -2.45 -3.82 14.69
N ARG A 71 -1.81 -3.36 15.77
CA ARG A 71 -0.90 -4.19 16.59
C ARG A 71 -1.59 -5.44 17.11
N ASP A 72 -2.81 -5.30 17.61
CA ASP A 72 -3.62 -6.42 18.09
C ASP A 72 -3.92 -7.43 16.97
N VAL A 73 -4.21 -6.95 15.76
CA VAL A 73 -4.43 -7.81 14.58
C VAL A 73 -3.18 -8.63 14.29
N HIS A 74 -2.02 -8.00 14.19
CA HIS A 74 -0.75 -8.68 13.91
C HIS A 74 -0.36 -9.66 15.03
N THR A 75 -0.54 -9.28 16.29
CA THR A 75 -0.28 -10.15 17.45
C THR A 75 -1.14 -11.42 17.40
N ARG A 76 -2.44 -11.30 17.14
CA ARG A 76 -3.35 -12.45 17.00
C ARG A 76 -3.01 -13.35 15.81
N ARG A 77 -2.34 -12.81 14.80
CA ARG A 77 -1.89 -13.53 13.61
C ARG A 77 -0.52 -14.19 13.80
N GLY A 78 0.18 -13.90 14.90
CA GLY A 78 1.51 -14.42 15.17
C GLY A 78 2.62 -13.78 14.35
N THR A 79 2.38 -12.56 13.82
CA THR A 79 3.41 -11.81 13.10
C THR A 79 4.60 -11.52 14.03
N PRO A 80 5.86 -11.74 13.60
CA PRO A 80 7.04 -11.44 14.41
C PRO A 80 7.05 -9.99 14.89
N GLY A 81 7.25 -9.78 16.19
CA GLY A 81 7.11 -8.47 16.83
C GLY A 81 8.19 -7.45 16.46
N ASP A 82 9.32 -7.93 15.93
CA ASP A 82 10.45 -7.13 15.44
C ASP A 82 10.31 -6.72 13.97
N LEU A 83 9.40 -7.36 13.23
CA LEU A 83 9.17 -7.06 11.81
C LEU A 83 8.41 -5.77 11.59
N ILE A 84 7.43 -5.44 12.46
CA ILE A 84 6.51 -4.32 12.24
C ILE A 84 6.60 -3.27 13.35
N SER A 85 6.83 -2.02 12.95
CA SER A 85 6.79 -0.84 13.80
C SER A 85 5.51 -0.04 13.57
N TYR A 86 4.93 0.51 14.66
CA TYR A 86 3.70 1.31 14.65
C TYR A 86 4.04 2.71 15.15
N VAL A 87 3.95 3.72 14.28
CA VAL A 87 4.44 5.06 14.55
C VAL A 87 3.30 6.08 14.48
N LEU A 88 3.12 6.83 15.57
CA LEU A 88 2.20 7.97 15.58
C LEU A 88 2.81 9.13 14.80
N ALA A 89 2.22 9.46 13.65
CA ALA A 89 2.67 10.51 12.75
C ALA A 89 1.67 11.69 12.76
N SER A 90 1.49 12.30 13.93
CA SER A 90 0.69 13.53 14.07
C SER A 90 1.48 14.80 13.76
N ASP A 91 2.81 14.73 13.76
CA ASP A 91 3.72 15.77 13.32
C ASP A 91 4.25 15.39 11.92
N PRO A 92 4.15 16.29 10.92
CA PRO A 92 4.70 16.07 9.57
C PRO A 92 6.18 15.69 9.55
N GLN A 93 6.98 16.19 10.50
CA GLN A 93 8.41 15.88 10.60
C GLN A 93 8.67 14.38 10.78
N VAL A 94 7.78 13.68 11.49
CA VAL A 94 7.91 12.22 11.69
C VAL A 94 7.87 11.49 10.35
N THR A 95 7.01 11.91 9.41
CA THR A 95 6.95 11.30 8.08
C THR A 95 8.21 11.58 7.27
N ILE A 96 8.76 12.80 7.36
CA ILE A 96 10.04 13.17 6.71
C ILE A 96 11.16 12.28 7.25
N ASP A 97 11.33 12.23 8.57
CA ASP A 97 12.38 11.43 9.22
C ASP A 97 12.31 9.95 8.85
N LEU A 98 11.07 9.41 8.72
CA LEU A 98 10.86 8.03 8.28
C LEU A 98 11.26 7.83 6.82
N LEU A 99 10.92 8.75 5.92
CA LEU A 99 11.31 8.67 4.50
C LEU A 99 12.83 8.76 4.34
N ASP A 100 13.47 9.70 5.05
CA ASP A 100 14.94 9.88 5.03
C ASP A 100 15.69 8.66 5.57
N GLY A 101 15.09 7.91 6.48
CA GLY A 101 15.64 6.67 7.05
C GLY A 101 15.43 5.40 6.21
N LEU A 102 14.67 5.46 5.11
CA LEU A 102 14.43 4.28 4.28
C LEU A 102 15.62 3.95 3.37
N PRO A 103 15.98 2.68 3.25
CA PRO A 103 16.95 2.26 2.23
C PRO A 103 16.39 2.45 0.81
N ALA A 104 17.30 2.56 -0.17
CA ALA A 104 16.93 2.59 -1.57
C ALA A 104 16.09 1.37 -1.97
N GLY A 105 15.17 1.54 -2.92
CA GLY A 105 14.26 0.49 -3.35
C GLY A 105 13.11 0.20 -2.39
N SER A 106 12.93 0.96 -1.31
CA SER A 106 11.83 0.73 -0.36
C SER A 106 10.46 0.95 -0.98
N LEU A 107 9.45 0.28 -0.44
CA LEU A 107 8.05 0.46 -0.81
C LEU A 107 7.42 1.53 0.09
N VAL A 108 6.87 2.60 -0.50
CA VAL A 108 6.14 3.66 0.20
C VAL A 108 4.70 3.69 -0.28
N VAL A 109 3.73 3.58 0.63
CA VAL A 109 2.31 3.41 0.27
C VAL A 109 1.42 4.42 0.97
N ASN A 110 0.59 5.14 0.21
CA ASN A 110 -0.52 5.91 0.78
C ASN A 110 -1.75 5.02 0.96
N ALA A 111 -2.03 4.61 2.19
CA ALA A 111 -3.24 3.90 2.62
C ALA A 111 -4.09 4.75 3.60
N SER A 112 -3.85 6.07 3.68
CA SER A 112 -4.50 6.98 4.63
C SER A 112 -5.89 7.44 4.20
N GLY A 113 -6.20 7.35 2.90
CA GLY A 113 -7.41 7.91 2.29
C GLY A 113 -7.35 9.44 2.05
N LEU A 114 -6.23 10.10 2.39
CA LEU A 114 -5.98 11.48 1.96
C LEU A 114 -5.75 11.52 0.46
N GLY A 115 -6.24 12.59 -0.19
CA GLY A 115 -6.23 12.69 -1.65
C GLY A 115 -7.42 12.03 -2.35
N LYS A 116 -8.31 11.34 -1.60
CA LYS A 116 -9.53 10.70 -2.12
C LYS A 116 -10.79 11.44 -1.66
N ASP A 117 -11.23 11.18 -0.45
CA ASP A 117 -12.45 11.75 0.12
C ASP A 117 -12.16 13.00 0.97
N ARG A 118 -10.91 13.22 1.29
CA ARG A 118 -10.36 14.40 1.96
C ARG A 118 -9.12 14.86 1.20
N PRO A 119 -8.94 16.17 0.98
CA PRO A 119 -7.76 16.70 0.30
C PRO A 119 -6.50 16.47 1.14
N GLY A 120 -5.35 16.54 0.48
CA GLY A 120 -4.04 16.45 1.10
C GLY A 120 -3.31 15.14 0.84
N SER A 121 -2.11 15.09 1.35
CA SER A 121 -1.20 13.94 1.30
C SER A 121 -0.71 13.59 2.70
N PRO A 122 -0.43 12.31 2.99
CA PRO A 122 0.25 11.95 4.23
C PRO A 122 1.75 12.29 4.21
N VAL A 123 2.29 12.69 3.06
CA VAL A 123 3.67 13.15 2.88
C VAL A 123 3.68 14.67 2.79
N PRO A 124 4.49 15.36 3.60
CA PRO A 124 4.63 16.82 3.53
C PRO A 124 5.24 17.27 2.20
N ASP A 125 4.88 18.49 1.76
CA ASP A 125 5.48 19.09 0.58
C ASP A 125 7.00 19.24 0.74
N GLY A 126 7.73 18.90 -0.32
CA GLY A 126 9.18 18.94 -0.35
C GLY A 126 9.89 17.76 0.31
N ALA A 127 9.17 16.78 0.89
CA ALA A 127 9.79 15.56 1.35
C ALA A 127 10.29 14.72 0.16
N ALA A 128 11.47 14.10 0.33
CA ALA A 128 12.08 13.28 -0.71
C ALA A 128 11.68 11.81 -0.56
N PHE A 129 11.36 11.15 -1.69
CA PHE A 129 11.25 9.70 -1.71
C PHE A 129 12.63 9.05 -1.86
N PRO A 130 12.86 7.86 -1.26
CA PRO A 130 14.13 7.14 -1.40
C PRO A 130 14.44 6.81 -2.86
N GLN A 131 15.72 6.78 -3.21
CA GLN A 131 16.19 6.40 -4.55
C GLN A 131 15.67 5.01 -4.96
N GLY A 132 15.11 4.89 -6.17
CA GLY A 132 14.59 3.63 -6.71
C GLY A 132 13.36 3.09 -5.96
N ALA A 133 12.68 3.92 -5.16
CA ALA A 133 11.53 3.46 -4.39
C ALA A 133 10.33 3.09 -5.29
N PHE A 134 9.58 2.11 -4.82
CA PHE A 134 8.23 1.84 -5.31
C PHE A 134 7.26 2.69 -4.52
N VAL A 135 6.57 3.62 -5.19
CA VAL A 135 5.61 4.54 -4.56
C VAL A 135 4.21 4.20 -5.02
N TRP A 136 3.37 3.75 -4.10
CA TRP A 136 2.05 3.22 -4.41
C TRP A 136 0.93 4.03 -3.77
N GLU A 137 0.12 4.69 -4.58
CA GLU A 137 -1.11 5.34 -4.15
C GLU A 137 -2.27 4.33 -4.17
N PHE A 138 -2.93 4.09 -3.03
CA PHE A 138 -4.08 3.18 -2.96
C PHE A 138 -5.37 3.81 -3.45
N ASN A 139 -5.44 5.14 -3.47
CA ASN A 139 -6.62 5.82 -3.99
C ASN A 139 -6.62 5.78 -5.52
N TYR A 140 -7.80 5.53 -6.09
CA TYR A 140 -8.00 5.46 -7.54
C TYR A 140 -8.76 6.68 -8.10
N ARG A 141 -9.18 7.61 -7.22
CA ARG A 141 -9.92 8.83 -7.56
C ARG A 141 -9.61 9.94 -6.55
N GLY A 142 -9.95 11.16 -6.88
CA GLY A 142 -9.74 12.35 -6.05
C GLY A 142 -8.60 13.21 -6.58
N SER A 143 -8.05 14.06 -5.72
CA SER A 143 -6.95 14.99 -6.08
C SER A 143 -5.58 14.29 -6.16
N LEU A 144 -5.41 13.16 -5.44
CA LEU A 144 -4.23 12.28 -5.48
C LEU A 144 -2.91 13.03 -5.30
N GLU A 145 -2.83 13.94 -4.32
CA GLU A 145 -1.65 14.79 -4.09
C GLU A 145 -0.38 13.96 -3.83
N PHE A 146 -0.48 12.86 -3.08
CA PHE A 146 0.64 11.94 -2.87
C PHE A 146 1.18 11.37 -4.19
N LEU A 147 0.30 10.98 -5.12
CA LEU A 147 0.69 10.50 -6.44
C LEU A 147 1.37 11.59 -7.25
N ALA A 148 0.88 12.83 -7.17
CA ALA A 148 1.48 13.98 -7.84
C ALA A 148 2.90 14.27 -7.31
N GLN A 149 3.07 14.30 -5.98
CA GLN A 149 4.39 14.48 -5.33
C GLN A 149 5.40 13.41 -5.76
N ALA A 150 4.95 12.15 -5.89
CA ALA A 150 5.80 11.05 -6.36
C ALA A 150 6.20 11.23 -7.83
N ARG A 151 5.25 11.59 -8.70
CA ARG A 151 5.52 11.80 -10.13
C ARG A 151 6.47 12.97 -10.40
N GLU A 152 6.44 14.02 -9.60
CA GLU A 152 7.39 15.12 -9.69
C GLU A 152 8.84 14.67 -9.45
N GLN A 153 9.03 13.64 -8.66
CA GLN A 153 10.35 13.09 -8.31
C GLN A 153 10.73 11.83 -9.12
N GLU A 154 9.81 11.30 -9.94
CA GLU A 154 9.93 10.00 -10.61
C GLU A 154 11.25 9.85 -11.37
N SER A 155 11.58 10.80 -12.24
CA SER A 155 12.81 10.75 -13.03
C SER A 155 14.07 11.05 -12.21
N ALA A 156 13.98 11.94 -11.21
CA ALA A 156 15.15 12.37 -10.44
C ALA A 156 15.59 11.31 -9.43
N SER A 157 14.64 10.56 -8.88
CA SER A 157 14.87 9.52 -7.87
C SER A 157 14.65 8.11 -8.39
N ASP A 158 14.50 7.92 -9.73
CA ASP A 158 14.29 6.61 -10.37
C ASP A 158 13.12 5.82 -9.71
N LEU A 159 12.01 6.48 -9.47
CA LEU A 159 10.87 5.89 -8.77
C LEU A 159 10.02 5.03 -9.72
N VAL A 160 9.42 3.97 -9.17
CA VAL A 160 8.32 3.24 -9.82
C VAL A 160 7.02 3.73 -9.17
N VAL A 161 6.29 4.60 -9.88
CA VAL A 161 5.07 5.25 -9.35
C VAL A 161 3.83 4.54 -9.85
N VAL A 162 3.00 4.04 -8.91
CA VAL A 162 1.83 3.21 -9.18
C VAL A 162 0.59 3.85 -8.55
N ASP A 163 -0.50 3.95 -9.32
CA ASP A 163 -1.79 4.44 -8.82
C ASP A 163 -2.68 3.31 -8.25
N GLY A 164 -3.82 3.68 -7.69
CA GLY A 164 -4.75 2.76 -7.04
C GLY A 164 -5.70 2.03 -7.99
N TRP A 165 -5.59 2.23 -9.31
CA TRP A 165 -6.55 1.68 -10.25
C TRP A 165 -6.55 0.14 -10.26
N ARG A 166 -5.39 -0.48 -10.37
CA ARG A 166 -5.29 -1.95 -10.37
C ARG A 166 -5.72 -2.56 -9.03
N TYR A 167 -5.40 -1.91 -7.91
CA TYR A 167 -5.90 -2.31 -6.60
C TYR A 167 -7.44 -2.29 -6.55
N PHE A 168 -8.08 -1.25 -7.07
CA PHE A 168 -9.53 -1.14 -7.19
C PHE A 168 -10.12 -2.25 -8.09
N ILE A 169 -9.53 -2.49 -9.26
CA ILE A 169 -9.99 -3.54 -10.20
C ILE A 169 -9.92 -4.93 -9.55
N HIS A 170 -8.79 -5.29 -8.93
CA HIS A 170 -8.68 -6.57 -8.23
C HIS A 170 -9.69 -6.70 -7.09
N GLY A 171 -9.96 -5.62 -6.35
CA GLY A 171 -10.96 -5.61 -5.29
C GLY A 171 -12.35 -5.96 -5.82
N TRP A 172 -12.81 -5.29 -6.85
CA TRP A 172 -14.12 -5.52 -7.43
C TRP A 172 -14.24 -6.85 -8.17
N THR A 173 -13.22 -7.26 -8.91
CA THR A 173 -13.24 -8.55 -9.62
C THR A 173 -13.34 -9.72 -8.64
N GLN A 174 -12.66 -9.66 -7.48
CA GLN A 174 -12.79 -10.67 -6.43
C GLN A 174 -14.23 -10.73 -5.86
N VAL A 175 -14.88 -9.58 -5.66
CA VAL A 175 -16.27 -9.53 -5.19
C VAL A 175 -17.23 -10.08 -6.24
N ILE A 176 -17.08 -9.66 -7.50
CA ILE A 176 -17.91 -10.14 -8.62
C ILE A 176 -17.76 -11.65 -8.76
N ALA A 177 -16.54 -12.16 -8.72
CA ALA A 177 -16.29 -13.60 -8.82
C ALA A 177 -16.98 -14.39 -7.71
N GLU A 178 -16.94 -13.92 -6.48
CA GLU A 178 -17.60 -14.56 -5.34
C GLU A 178 -19.12 -14.57 -5.51
N VAL A 179 -19.71 -13.41 -5.86
CA VAL A 179 -21.16 -13.25 -5.98
C VAL A 179 -21.73 -14.09 -7.12
N PHE A 180 -21.01 -14.17 -8.23
CA PHE A 180 -21.49 -14.87 -9.43
C PHE A 180 -20.86 -16.25 -9.62
N SER A 181 -20.08 -16.73 -8.65
CA SER A 181 -19.39 -18.03 -8.70
C SER A 181 -18.53 -18.19 -9.98
N LEU A 182 -17.80 -17.13 -10.33
CA LEU A 182 -16.92 -17.10 -11.50
C LEU A 182 -15.50 -17.53 -11.12
N THR A 183 -14.84 -18.24 -12.02
CA THR A 183 -13.39 -18.45 -11.92
C THR A 183 -12.68 -17.26 -12.56
N LEU A 184 -11.88 -16.53 -11.79
CA LEU A 184 -11.06 -15.44 -12.31
C LEU A 184 -9.87 -16.02 -13.08
N THR A 185 -9.71 -15.55 -14.31
CA THR A 185 -8.51 -15.71 -15.12
C THR A 185 -7.93 -14.34 -15.38
N ASP A 186 -6.63 -14.25 -15.71
CA ASP A 186 -6.00 -12.97 -16.04
C ASP A 186 -6.72 -12.27 -17.19
N ASP A 187 -7.11 -13.02 -18.24
CA ASP A 187 -7.92 -12.50 -19.37
C ASP A 187 -9.26 -11.89 -18.91
N LEU A 188 -9.97 -12.52 -17.99
CA LEU A 188 -11.23 -11.99 -17.48
C LEU A 188 -10.99 -10.71 -16.65
N VAL A 189 -9.94 -10.67 -15.85
CA VAL A 189 -9.56 -9.47 -15.07
C VAL A 189 -9.23 -8.30 -15.99
N GLU A 190 -8.44 -8.53 -17.06
CA GLU A 190 -8.11 -7.47 -18.04
C GLU A 190 -9.35 -6.97 -18.78
N ARG A 191 -10.22 -7.85 -19.23
CA ARG A 191 -11.48 -7.45 -19.88
C ARG A 191 -12.40 -6.66 -18.96
N LEU A 192 -12.44 -6.99 -17.67
CA LEU A 192 -13.20 -6.22 -16.67
C LEU A 192 -12.53 -4.87 -16.40
N ALA A 193 -11.20 -4.81 -16.39
CA ALA A 193 -10.45 -3.57 -16.24
C ALA A 193 -10.70 -2.63 -17.44
N ASP A 194 -10.68 -3.15 -18.66
CA ASP A 194 -10.98 -2.40 -19.88
C ASP A 194 -12.42 -1.87 -19.87
N ALA A 195 -13.38 -2.71 -19.49
CA ALA A 195 -14.78 -2.29 -19.40
C ALA A 195 -15.05 -1.24 -18.31
N ALA A 196 -14.21 -1.19 -17.27
CA ALA A 196 -14.29 -0.20 -16.20
C ALA A 196 -13.49 1.09 -16.51
N ALA A 197 -12.67 1.12 -17.56
CA ALA A 197 -11.78 2.24 -17.86
C ALA A 197 -12.52 3.57 -18.07
N ASP A 198 -13.73 3.52 -18.64
CA ASP A 198 -14.57 4.70 -18.86
C ASP A 198 -15.13 5.29 -17.54
N ALA A 199 -15.01 4.57 -16.42
CA ALA A 199 -15.45 5.02 -15.09
C ALA A 199 -14.31 5.61 -14.25
N ARG A 200 -13.11 5.73 -14.81
CA ARG A 200 -11.89 6.22 -14.14
C ARG A 200 -11.82 7.73 -14.00
#